data_ca8e7d4e0ffbe591423c0187e6ed73bf
#
_entry.id   ca8e7d4e0ffbe591423c0187e6ed73bf
#
_cell.length_a   1.000
_cell.length_b   1.000
_cell.length_c   1.000
_cell.angle_alpha   90.00
_cell.angle_beta   90.00
_cell.angle_gamma   90.00
#
_symmetry.space_group_name_H-M   'P 1'
#
loop_
_entity.id
_entity.type
_entity.pdbx_description
1 polymer ?
#
loop_
_entity_poly.entity_id
_entity_poly.type
_entity_poly.pdbx_seq_one_letter_code
_entity_poly.pdbx_strand_id
1 'polypeptide(L)'
;MFPTKILFNLYQIGKNLLSGRGLTKYSFIRKVKHYSLSNLQTDYAEVFGNKLFLSKKGLALSISHYGTYEELESKIMEEKIEMGNIVVDVGANIGLHTLNMARIVGNTGQVFAFEPDPSNFEILKKN
;
A
#
# COMPACT_ATOMS: atom_id res chain seq x y z
N MET A 1 16.88 -13.35 14.63
CA MET A 1 15.94 -12.86 13.62
C MET A 1 15.99 -11.33 13.67
N PHE A 2 16.65 -10.67 12.71
CA PHE A 2 16.78 -9.22 12.73
C PHE A 2 15.39 -8.59 12.49
N PRO A 3 15.01 -7.55 13.24
CA PRO A 3 13.72 -6.89 13.05
C PRO A 3 13.66 -6.31 11.63
N THR A 4 12.60 -6.59 10.91
CA THR A 4 12.33 -6.13 9.53
C THR A 4 12.52 -4.61 9.35
N LYS A 5 12.23 -3.81 10.39
CA LYS A 5 12.46 -2.35 10.41
C LYS A 5 13.95 -1.96 10.24
N ILE A 6 14.88 -2.71 10.82
CA ILE A 6 16.33 -2.41 10.71
C ILE A 6 16.81 -2.69 9.28
N LEU A 7 16.41 -3.81 8.71
CA LEU A 7 16.71 -4.16 7.31
C LEU A 7 16.11 -3.14 6.32
N PHE A 8 14.91 -2.67 6.60
CA PHE A 8 14.26 -1.63 5.81
C PHE A 8 14.99 -0.29 5.89
N ASN A 9 15.41 0.14 7.09
CA ASN A 9 16.20 1.37 7.27
C ASN A 9 17.56 1.29 6.57
N LEU A 10 18.24 0.15 6.64
CA LEU A 10 19.49 -0.09 5.92
C LEU A 10 19.28 -0.05 4.40
N TYR A 11 18.17 -0.61 3.90
CA TYR A 11 17.79 -0.50 2.49
C TYR A 11 17.53 0.96 2.07
N GLN A 12 16.82 1.75 2.87
CA GLN A 12 16.56 3.17 2.58
C GLN A 12 17.85 4.00 2.57
N ILE A 13 18.77 3.76 3.51
CA ILE A 13 20.08 4.40 3.54
C ILE A 13 20.87 4.02 2.27
N GLY A 14 20.94 2.74 1.93
CA GLY A 14 21.57 2.26 0.70
C GLY A 14 20.95 2.86 -0.56
N LYS A 15 19.62 2.94 -0.61
CA LYS A 15 18.89 3.56 -1.73
C LYS A 15 19.28 5.04 -1.88
N ASN A 16 19.31 5.80 -0.79
CA ASN A 16 19.63 7.23 -0.82
C ASN A 16 21.09 7.50 -1.22
N LEU A 17 22.01 6.65 -0.79
CA LEU A 17 23.43 6.72 -1.18
C LEU A 17 23.68 6.36 -2.66
N LEU A 18 22.81 5.50 -3.23
CA LEU A 18 22.94 4.97 -4.59
C LEU A 18 22.01 5.67 -5.60
N SER A 19 20.99 6.40 -5.11
CA SER A 19 20.09 7.18 -5.96
C SER A 19 20.83 8.35 -6.58
N GLY A 20 20.63 8.57 -7.87
CA GLY A 20 21.32 9.60 -8.64
C GLY A 20 22.59 9.14 -9.37
N ARG A 21 23.14 7.95 -9.04
CA ARG A 21 24.36 7.43 -9.70
C ARG A 21 24.09 6.49 -10.88
N GLY A 22 22.83 6.35 -11.32
CA GLY A 22 22.46 5.54 -12.49
C GLY A 22 22.74 4.03 -12.36
N LEU A 23 22.99 3.54 -11.14
CA LEU A 23 23.38 2.14 -10.89
C LEU A 23 22.25 1.13 -11.15
N THR A 24 21.01 1.59 -11.24
CA THR A 24 19.83 0.76 -11.59
C THR A 24 19.86 0.22 -13.02
N LYS A 25 20.75 0.74 -13.89
CA LYS A 25 20.98 0.19 -15.24
C LYS A 25 21.62 -1.20 -15.22
N TYR A 26 22.31 -1.57 -14.14
CA TYR A 26 22.96 -2.87 -14.02
C TYR A 26 21.95 -3.96 -13.63
N SER A 27 21.86 -5.01 -14.45
CA SER A 27 20.95 -6.15 -14.25
C SER A 27 21.12 -6.82 -12.88
N PHE A 28 22.35 -6.94 -12.39
CA PHE A 28 22.64 -7.49 -11.07
C PHE A 28 22.00 -6.68 -9.94
N ILE A 29 22.11 -5.34 -9.98
CA ILE A 29 21.53 -4.46 -8.97
C ILE A 29 20.00 -4.56 -8.96
N ARG A 30 19.38 -4.69 -10.15
CA ARG A 30 17.94 -4.93 -10.25
C ARG A 30 17.54 -6.28 -9.63
N LYS A 31 18.33 -7.35 -9.87
CA LYS A 31 18.07 -8.68 -9.28
C LYS A 31 18.22 -8.67 -7.76
N VAL A 32 19.28 -8.03 -7.22
CA VAL A 32 19.48 -7.88 -5.77
C VAL A 32 18.35 -7.08 -5.15
N LYS A 33 17.96 -5.97 -5.78
CA LYS A 33 16.81 -5.17 -5.34
C LYS A 33 15.54 -6.02 -5.30
N HIS A 34 15.23 -6.74 -6.37
CA HIS A 34 14.02 -7.58 -6.45
C HIS A 34 14.04 -8.70 -5.38
N TYR A 35 15.17 -9.37 -5.22
CA TYR A 35 15.34 -10.43 -4.21
C TYR A 35 15.21 -9.90 -2.77
N SER A 36 15.84 -8.75 -2.47
CA SER A 36 15.73 -8.14 -1.14
C SER A 36 14.29 -7.70 -0.85
N LEU A 37 13.59 -7.13 -1.83
CA LEU A 37 12.22 -6.68 -1.69
C LEU A 37 11.24 -7.84 -1.50
N SER A 38 11.41 -8.95 -2.24
CA SER A 38 10.54 -10.12 -2.11
C SER A 38 10.67 -10.84 -0.76
N ASN A 39 11.85 -10.78 -0.13
CA ASN A 39 12.09 -11.37 1.19
C ASN A 39 11.76 -10.44 2.37
N LEU A 40 11.55 -9.16 2.12
CA LEU A 40 11.14 -8.16 3.12
C LEU A 40 9.63 -7.90 3.12
N GLN A 41 8.87 -8.63 2.30
CA GLN A 41 7.43 -8.47 2.22
C GLN A 41 6.77 -8.86 3.54
N THR A 42 6.05 -7.92 4.12
CA THR A 42 5.11 -8.18 5.22
C THR A 42 3.76 -8.60 4.64
N ASP A 43 3.03 -9.44 5.35
CA ASP A 43 1.69 -9.86 4.92
C ASP A 43 0.66 -8.73 5.06
N TYR A 44 1.01 -7.66 5.75
CA TYR A 44 0.18 -6.48 5.96
C TYR A 44 1.02 -5.20 6.08
N ALA A 45 0.39 -4.07 5.80
CA ALA A 45 0.89 -2.73 6.11
C ALA A 45 -0.07 -2.02 7.09
N GLU A 46 0.44 -1.08 7.87
CA GLU A 46 -0.41 -0.19 8.67
C GLU A 46 -0.70 1.07 7.86
N VAL A 47 -1.96 1.29 7.54
CA VAL A 47 -2.44 2.46 6.79
C VAL A 47 -3.68 3.03 7.47
N PHE A 48 -3.74 4.35 7.61
CA PHE A 48 -4.87 5.05 8.26
C PHE A 48 -5.26 4.48 9.64
N GLY A 49 -4.28 3.95 10.40
CA GLY A 49 -4.51 3.32 11.69
C GLY A 49 -5.09 1.89 11.64
N ASN A 50 -5.23 1.31 10.45
CA ASN A 50 -5.73 -0.04 10.22
C ASN A 50 -4.65 -0.94 9.63
N LYS A 51 -4.83 -2.26 9.77
CA LYS A 51 -4.02 -3.25 9.07
C LYS A 51 -4.63 -3.49 7.69
N LEU A 52 -3.85 -3.24 6.65
CA LEU A 52 -4.17 -3.59 5.28
C LEU A 52 -3.39 -4.86 4.91
N PHE A 53 -4.07 -5.98 4.68
CA PHE A 53 -3.46 -7.20 4.14
C PHE A 53 -3.02 -6.97 2.71
N LEU A 54 -1.82 -7.45 2.38
CA LEU A 54 -1.18 -7.16 1.10
C LEU A 54 -1.22 -8.37 0.18
N SER A 55 -1.45 -8.11 -1.10
CA SER A 55 -1.21 -9.10 -2.15
C SER A 55 0.28 -9.28 -2.37
N LYS A 56 0.73 -10.51 -2.67
CA LYS A 56 2.11 -10.76 -3.12
C LYS A 56 2.44 -10.12 -4.48
N LYS A 57 1.51 -9.41 -5.10
CA LYS A 57 1.63 -8.76 -6.42
C LYS A 57 1.69 -7.24 -6.26
N GLY A 58 2.66 -6.61 -6.96
CA GLY A 58 2.75 -5.19 -7.33
C GLY A 58 2.44 -4.11 -6.28
N LEU A 59 1.18 -3.89 -5.96
CA LEU A 59 0.71 -2.82 -5.07
C LEU A 59 1.26 -2.95 -3.64
N ALA A 60 1.39 -4.18 -3.15
CA ALA A 60 1.97 -4.49 -1.85
C ALA A 60 3.37 -3.93 -1.67
N LEU A 61 4.19 -3.94 -2.73
CA LEU A 61 5.55 -3.41 -2.71
C LEU A 61 5.57 -1.89 -2.57
N SER A 62 4.64 -1.19 -3.20
CA SER A 62 4.56 0.27 -3.15
C SER A 62 4.09 0.74 -1.76
N ILE A 63 3.04 0.16 -1.21
CA ILE A 63 2.51 0.51 0.10
C ILE A 63 3.51 0.18 1.22
N SER A 64 4.12 -1.01 1.19
CA SER A 64 5.11 -1.42 2.19
C SER A 64 6.39 -0.57 2.15
N HIS A 65 6.70 0.04 1.00
CA HIS A 65 7.93 0.82 0.81
C HIS A 65 7.79 2.31 1.08
N TYR A 66 6.63 2.89 0.78
CA TYR A 66 6.47 4.35 0.82
C TYR A 66 5.53 4.80 1.92
N GLY A 67 4.78 3.88 2.54
CA GLY A 67 3.79 4.20 3.59
C GLY A 67 2.62 5.06 3.09
N THR A 68 2.76 5.60 1.88
CA THR A 68 1.74 6.41 1.20
C THR A 68 1.70 5.98 -0.26
N TYR A 69 0.53 5.65 -0.71
CA TYR A 69 0.20 5.40 -2.11
C TYR A 69 -0.90 6.38 -2.47
N GLU A 70 -0.72 7.11 -3.59
CA GLU A 70 -1.73 8.05 -4.09
C GLU A 70 -2.12 9.11 -3.03
N GLU A 71 -1.12 9.88 -2.56
CA GLU A 71 -1.32 10.91 -1.53
C GLU A 71 -2.30 11.99 -1.97
N LEU A 72 -2.30 12.34 -3.27
CA LEU A 72 -3.19 13.34 -3.84
C LEU A 72 -4.65 12.86 -3.78
N GLU A 73 -4.88 11.61 -4.18
CA GLU A 73 -6.20 10.97 -4.15
C GLU A 73 -6.74 10.90 -2.73
N SER A 74 -5.88 10.54 -1.76
CA SER A 74 -6.25 10.52 -0.34
C SER A 74 -6.67 11.90 0.17
N LYS A 75 -5.95 12.96 -0.21
CA LYS A 75 -6.32 14.34 0.14
C LYS A 75 -7.65 14.76 -0.48
N ILE A 76 -7.88 14.43 -1.77
CA ILE A 76 -9.15 14.73 -2.43
C ILE A 76 -10.32 14.02 -1.72
N MET A 77 -10.14 12.76 -1.32
CA MET A 77 -11.15 12.04 -0.54
C MET A 77 -11.45 12.74 0.79
N GLU A 78 -10.41 13.17 1.52
CA GLU A 78 -10.56 13.90 2.79
C GLU A 78 -11.25 15.25 2.63
N GLU A 79 -11.10 15.91 1.47
CA GLU A 79 -11.76 17.18 1.18
C GLU A 79 -13.22 17.03 0.71
N LYS A 80 -13.57 15.90 0.09
CA LYS A 80 -14.87 15.73 -0.60
C LYS A 80 -15.83 14.79 0.11
N ILE A 81 -15.33 13.89 0.95
CA ILE A 81 -16.15 12.92 1.67
C ILE A 81 -16.36 13.41 3.10
N GLU A 82 -17.60 13.36 3.55
CA GLU A 82 -18.00 13.78 4.89
C GLU A 82 -18.51 12.58 5.70
N MET A 83 -18.50 12.73 7.01
CA MET A 83 -19.10 11.76 7.93
C MET A 83 -20.58 11.52 7.57
N GLY A 84 -20.98 10.25 7.52
CA GLY A 84 -22.34 9.85 7.16
C GLY A 84 -22.59 9.69 5.66
N ASN A 85 -21.64 10.04 4.82
CA ASN A 85 -21.80 9.84 3.37
C ASN A 85 -21.92 8.36 3.00
N ILE A 86 -22.61 8.12 1.88
CA ILE A 86 -22.61 6.83 1.18
C ILE A 86 -21.71 6.99 -0.03
N VAL A 87 -20.65 6.17 -0.12
CA VAL A 87 -19.65 6.26 -1.19
C VAL A 87 -19.48 4.91 -1.90
N VAL A 88 -19.03 4.98 -3.14
CA VAL A 88 -18.80 3.79 -3.98
C VAL A 88 -17.34 3.79 -4.45
N ASP A 89 -16.66 2.68 -4.22
CA ASP A 89 -15.30 2.42 -4.66
C ASP A 89 -15.32 1.42 -5.82
N VAL A 90 -15.04 1.89 -7.03
CA VAL A 90 -15.05 1.05 -8.23
C VAL A 90 -13.62 0.72 -8.64
N GLY A 91 -13.26 -0.55 -8.62
CA GLY A 91 -11.88 -1.01 -8.78
C GLY A 91 -11.12 -0.96 -7.47
N ALA A 92 -11.77 -1.36 -6.38
CA ALA A 92 -11.24 -1.25 -5.02
C ALA A 92 -9.91 -1.99 -4.77
N ASN A 93 -9.49 -2.85 -5.69
CA ASN A 93 -8.26 -3.63 -5.59
C ASN A 93 -8.20 -4.39 -4.26
N ILE A 94 -7.19 -4.19 -3.44
CA ILE A 94 -7.07 -4.79 -2.10
C ILE A 94 -7.69 -3.92 -1.00
N GLY A 95 -8.34 -2.80 -1.33
CA GLY A 95 -9.13 -1.99 -0.39
C GLY A 95 -8.39 -0.82 0.26
N LEU A 96 -7.30 -0.32 -0.29
CA LEU A 96 -6.58 0.82 0.28
C LEU A 96 -7.47 2.07 0.39
N HIS A 97 -8.09 2.47 -0.72
CA HIS A 97 -9.00 3.61 -0.74
C HIS A 97 -10.31 3.30 -0.01
N THR A 98 -10.81 2.07 -0.11
CA THR A 98 -11.97 1.59 0.65
C THR A 98 -11.80 1.86 2.14
N LEU A 99 -10.65 1.50 2.73
CA LEU A 99 -10.35 1.74 4.14
C LEU A 99 -10.26 3.22 4.47
N ASN A 100 -9.66 4.05 3.59
CA ASN A 100 -9.61 5.49 3.80
C ASN A 100 -11.02 6.10 3.79
N MET A 101 -11.83 5.76 2.79
CA MET A 101 -13.23 6.21 2.71
C MET A 101 -14.04 5.73 3.90
N ALA A 102 -13.90 4.48 4.33
CA ALA A 102 -14.59 3.95 5.51
C ALA A 102 -14.24 4.73 6.79
N ARG A 103 -12.96 5.11 6.95
CA ARG A 103 -12.51 5.96 8.05
C ARG A 103 -13.20 7.34 8.02
N ILE A 104 -13.30 7.96 6.84
CA ILE A 104 -13.85 9.32 6.69
C ILE A 104 -15.37 9.31 6.92
N VAL A 105 -16.10 8.37 6.31
CA VAL A 105 -17.57 8.32 6.45
C VAL A 105 -18.01 7.92 7.85
N GLY A 106 -17.17 7.24 8.60
CA GLY A 106 -17.42 6.84 9.98
C GLY A 106 -18.60 5.88 10.15
N ASN A 107 -19.08 5.73 11.40
CA ASN A 107 -20.10 4.74 11.76
C ASN A 107 -21.51 5.04 11.22
N THR A 108 -21.75 6.23 10.73
CA THR A 108 -23.03 6.66 10.18
C THR A 108 -23.06 6.65 8.65
N GLY A 109 -21.90 6.47 8.02
CA GLY A 109 -21.77 6.35 6.58
C GLY A 109 -21.66 4.90 6.10
N GLN A 110 -21.49 4.74 4.79
CA GLN A 110 -21.38 3.44 4.16
C GLN A 110 -20.46 3.48 2.94
N VAL A 111 -19.67 2.41 2.73
CA VAL A 111 -18.80 2.23 1.55
C VAL A 111 -19.22 0.96 0.81
N PHE A 112 -19.48 1.08 -0.49
CA PHE A 112 -19.70 -0.05 -1.38
C PHE A 112 -18.47 -0.22 -2.27
N ALA A 113 -17.73 -1.31 -2.08
CA ALA A 113 -16.52 -1.61 -2.83
C ALA A 113 -16.74 -2.70 -3.87
N PHE A 114 -16.28 -2.46 -5.10
CA PHE A 114 -16.39 -3.38 -6.23
C PHE A 114 -15.01 -3.70 -6.79
N GLU A 115 -14.65 -4.98 -6.86
CA GLU A 115 -13.37 -5.44 -7.41
C GLU A 115 -13.61 -6.66 -8.31
N PRO A 116 -13.31 -6.58 -9.64
CA PRO A 116 -13.54 -7.67 -10.56
C PRO A 116 -12.49 -8.77 -10.52
N ASP A 117 -11.24 -8.51 -10.06
CA ASP A 117 -10.22 -9.56 -9.94
C ASP A 117 -10.50 -10.44 -8.71
N PRO A 118 -10.74 -11.76 -8.89
CA PRO A 118 -11.07 -12.64 -7.76
C PRO A 118 -9.98 -12.70 -6.70
N SER A 119 -8.69 -12.61 -7.08
CA SER A 119 -7.58 -12.67 -6.13
C SER A 119 -7.49 -11.41 -5.27
N ASN A 120 -7.72 -10.25 -5.86
CA ASN A 120 -7.79 -8.98 -5.13
C ASN A 120 -9.03 -8.92 -4.24
N PHE A 121 -10.18 -9.38 -4.76
CA PHE A 121 -11.43 -9.44 -4.01
C PHE A 121 -11.33 -10.30 -2.75
N GLU A 122 -10.63 -11.46 -2.80
CA GLU A 122 -10.38 -12.28 -1.61
C GLU A 122 -9.54 -11.56 -0.55
N ILE A 123 -8.68 -10.63 -0.95
CA ILE A 123 -7.89 -9.81 -0.04
C ILE A 123 -8.73 -8.63 0.47
N LEU A 124 -9.48 -7.96 -0.43
CA LEU A 124 -10.41 -6.89 -0.08
C LEU A 124 -11.38 -7.31 1.03
N LYS A 125 -11.92 -8.53 0.95
CA LYS A 125 -12.81 -9.08 1.99
C LYS A 125 -12.16 -9.26 3.37
N LYS A 126 -10.83 -9.31 3.44
CA LYS A 126 -10.07 -9.42 4.69
C LYS A 126 -9.73 -8.06 5.28
N ASN A 127 -9.75 -7.06 4.44
CA ASN A 127 -9.47 -5.67 4.78
C ASN A 127 -10.73 -4.93 5.17
#